data_3fb88e976d59a79acf84a49f31407571
#
_entry.id   3fb88e976d59a79acf84a49f31407571
#
_cell.length_a   1.000
_cell.length_b   1.000
_cell.length_c   1.000
_cell.angle_alpha   90.00
_cell.angle_beta   90.00
_cell.angle_gamma   90.00
#
_symmetry.space_group_name_H-M   'P 1'
#
loop_
_entity.id
_entity.type
_entity.pdbx_description
1 polymer ?
#
loop_
_entity_poly.entity_id
_entity_poly.type
_entity_poly.pdbx_seq_one_letter_code
_entity_poly.pdbx_strand_id
1 'polypeptide(L)'
;MKLEDIKELCDKYSVKLSFEMPEGYEDAFGTYDVTINTLFLNLSLTTDKEYIRDYYFYHELRHAYQYTHRSEFSSEIQSSLDYVILFNGVCYKLEGNEWREYRMEGSDEFFTQAYLSLPYELDANKWAYDQCTQRYPEKRNELNELYRSWLPSAKMTPSELKDLFQRIDMDS
;
A
#
# COMPACT_ATOMS: atom_id res chain seq x y z
N MET A 1 -12.24 -4.59 14.65
CA MET A 1 -11.35 -5.62 15.29
C MET A 1 -10.81 -5.10 16.61
N LYS A 2 -10.57 -5.98 17.59
CA LYS A 2 -9.79 -5.59 18.78
C LYS A 2 -8.30 -5.49 18.40
N LEU A 3 -7.51 -4.73 19.17
CA LEU A 3 -6.07 -4.61 18.91
C LEU A 3 -5.34 -5.95 19.10
N GLU A 4 -5.85 -6.82 19.98
CA GLU A 4 -5.35 -8.17 20.15
C GLU A 4 -5.50 -9.01 18.87
N ASP A 5 -6.64 -8.91 18.19
CA ASP A 5 -6.89 -9.62 16.91
C ASP A 5 -5.90 -9.14 15.82
N ILE A 6 -5.58 -7.85 15.80
CA ILE A 6 -4.58 -7.26 14.87
C ILE A 6 -3.20 -7.87 15.14
N LYS A 7 -2.79 -7.96 16.41
CA LYS A 7 -1.52 -8.56 16.80
C LYS A 7 -1.46 -10.05 16.41
N GLU A 8 -2.52 -10.80 16.69
CA GLU A 8 -2.62 -12.22 16.33
C GLU A 8 -2.52 -12.44 14.82
N LEU A 9 -3.13 -11.56 14.02
CA LEU A 9 -3.01 -11.62 12.56
C LEU A 9 -1.58 -11.31 12.11
N CYS A 10 -0.93 -10.31 12.66
CA CYS A 10 0.47 -10.02 12.37
C CYS A 10 1.39 -11.21 12.71
N ASP A 11 1.19 -11.82 13.86
CA ASP A 11 1.94 -13.02 14.29
C ASP A 11 1.71 -14.18 13.32
N LYS A 12 0.46 -14.42 12.92
CA LYS A 12 0.10 -15.45 11.94
C LYS A 12 0.81 -15.27 10.59
N TYR A 13 0.98 -14.02 10.15
CA TYR A 13 1.67 -13.69 8.90
C TYR A 13 3.18 -13.44 9.10
N SER A 14 3.70 -13.64 10.31
CA SER A 14 5.11 -13.42 10.65
C SER A 14 5.59 -11.99 10.36
N VAL A 15 4.74 -11.01 10.62
CA VAL A 15 4.98 -9.57 10.40
C VAL A 15 5.08 -8.88 11.75
N LYS A 16 6.09 -8.05 11.93
CA LYS A 16 6.19 -7.19 13.11
C LYS A 16 5.13 -6.09 13.04
N LEU A 17 4.58 -5.71 14.19
CA LEU A 17 3.61 -4.63 14.31
C LEU A 17 4.16 -3.50 15.16
N SER A 18 4.01 -2.26 14.70
CA SER A 18 4.30 -1.04 15.46
C SER A 18 3.13 -0.07 15.35
N PHE A 19 2.81 0.61 16.46
CA PHE A 19 1.89 1.75 16.49
C PHE A 19 2.63 3.10 16.54
N GLU A 20 3.94 3.07 16.56
CA GLU A 20 4.80 4.25 16.46
C GLU A 20 5.22 4.41 15.00
N MET A 21 4.69 5.46 14.35
CA MET A 21 4.95 5.70 12.93
C MET A 21 6.40 6.11 12.69
N PRO A 22 7.01 5.65 11.58
CA PRO A 22 8.37 6.08 11.23
C PRO A 22 8.39 7.56 10.85
N GLU A 23 9.56 8.19 10.99
CA GLU A 23 9.78 9.58 10.63
C GLU A 23 9.36 9.86 9.18
N GLY A 24 8.61 10.93 8.97
CA GLY A 24 8.06 11.31 7.67
C GLY A 24 6.74 10.64 7.29
N TYR A 25 6.21 9.75 8.13
CA TYR A 25 4.93 9.04 7.91
C TYR A 25 3.88 9.36 8.98
N GLU A 26 4.05 10.45 9.72
CA GLU A 26 3.17 10.82 10.84
C GLU A 26 1.72 11.07 10.40
N ASP A 27 1.53 11.50 9.14
CA ASP A 27 0.22 11.77 8.54
C ASP A 27 -0.36 10.57 7.75
N ALA A 28 0.37 9.46 7.66
CA ALA A 28 -0.11 8.26 7.00
C ALA A 28 -0.97 7.41 7.95
N PHE A 29 -1.99 6.75 7.43
CA PHE A 29 -2.83 5.82 8.20
C PHE A 29 -2.11 4.52 8.56
N GLY A 30 -1.22 4.07 7.68
CA GLY A 30 -0.38 2.91 7.87
C GLY A 30 0.72 2.87 6.82
N THR A 31 1.69 2.02 7.02
CA THR A 31 2.72 1.69 6.03
C THR A 31 3.37 0.36 6.38
N TYR A 32 3.83 -0.37 5.36
CA TYR A 32 4.63 -1.57 5.54
C TYR A 32 6.04 -1.35 5.00
N ASP A 33 7.03 -1.60 5.84
CA ASP A 33 8.44 -1.57 5.43
C ASP A 33 8.99 -2.98 5.27
N VAL A 34 9.24 -3.37 4.03
CA VAL A 34 9.77 -4.70 3.69
C VAL A 34 11.18 -4.91 4.21
N THR A 35 11.99 -3.87 4.34
CA THR A 35 13.40 -3.96 4.75
C THR A 35 13.56 -4.42 6.20
N ILE A 36 12.58 -4.13 7.04
CA ILE A 36 12.54 -4.51 8.46
C ILE A 36 11.35 -5.41 8.79
N ASN A 37 10.54 -5.79 7.77
CA ASN A 37 9.33 -6.61 7.89
C ASN A 37 8.39 -6.10 8.99
N THR A 38 8.09 -4.80 8.96
CA THR A 38 7.26 -4.16 9.97
C THR A 38 6.07 -3.44 9.35
N LEU A 39 4.88 -3.76 9.86
CA LEU A 39 3.64 -3.04 9.58
C LEU A 39 3.47 -1.95 10.66
N PHE A 40 3.34 -0.72 10.20
CA PHE A 40 3.06 0.43 11.03
C PHE A 40 1.59 0.83 10.87
N LEU A 41 0.90 1.04 11.97
CA LEU A 41 -0.52 1.43 11.98
C LEU A 41 -0.72 2.66 12.87
N ASN A 42 -1.20 3.74 12.27
CA ASN A 42 -1.40 5.01 12.96
C ASN A 42 -2.74 5.03 13.70
N LEU A 43 -2.72 4.75 14.99
CA LEU A 43 -3.92 4.75 15.81
C LEU A 43 -4.48 6.17 16.03
N SER A 44 -3.65 7.22 15.96
CA SER A 44 -4.09 8.59 16.21
C SER A 44 -5.05 9.13 15.15
N LEU A 45 -4.96 8.64 13.92
CA LEU A 45 -5.81 9.05 12.80
C LEU A 45 -7.12 8.25 12.67
N THR A 46 -7.26 7.17 13.44
CA THR A 46 -8.35 6.21 13.25
C THR A 46 -9.11 5.88 14.55
N THR A 47 -8.98 6.72 15.58
CA THR A 47 -9.51 6.47 16.94
C THR A 47 -11.01 6.25 17.00
N ASP A 48 -11.77 6.91 16.13
CA ASP A 48 -13.25 6.94 16.24
C ASP A 48 -13.97 6.00 15.27
N LYS A 49 -13.24 5.34 14.35
CA LYS A 49 -13.82 4.51 13.29
C LYS A 49 -13.00 3.24 13.08
N GLU A 50 -13.33 2.19 13.81
CA GLU A 50 -12.62 0.90 13.73
C GLU A 50 -12.55 0.34 12.30
N TYR A 51 -13.62 0.48 11.51
CA TYR A 51 -13.65 -0.03 10.14
C TYR A 51 -12.65 0.66 9.20
N ILE A 52 -12.33 1.95 9.44
CA ILE A 52 -11.29 2.68 8.69
C ILE A 52 -9.91 2.19 9.10
N ARG A 53 -9.65 2.06 10.40
CA ARG A 53 -8.41 1.48 10.91
C ARG A 53 -8.17 0.09 10.35
N ASP A 54 -9.19 -0.74 10.37
CA ASP A 54 -9.10 -2.12 9.90
C ASP A 54 -8.90 -2.20 8.37
N TYR A 55 -9.47 -1.25 7.62
CA TYR A 55 -9.22 -1.15 6.18
C TYR A 55 -7.73 -0.90 5.89
N TYR A 56 -7.13 0.08 6.53
CA TYR A 56 -5.70 0.37 6.35
C TYR A 56 -4.81 -0.75 6.91
N PHE A 57 -5.20 -1.35 8.02
CA PHE A 57 -4.50 -2.54 8.54
C PHE A 57 -4.49 -3.68 7.51
N TYR A 58 -5.62 -4.04 6.93
CA TYR A 58 -5.69 -5.08 5.91
C TYR A 58 -4.91 -4.71 4.66
N HIS A 59 -4.95 -3.45 4.25
CA HIS A 59 -4.16 -2.94 3.14
C HIS A 59 -2.66 -3.19 3.36
N GLU A 60 -2.12 -2.78 4.48
CA GLU A 60 -0.70 -2.96 4.82
C GLU A 60 -0.34 -4.44 5.04
N LEU A 61 -1.23 -5.22 5.63
CA LEU A 61 -1.04 -6.67 5.78
C LEU A 61 -0.97 -7.38 4.42
N ARG A 62 -1.75 -6.89 3.44
CA ARG A 62 -1.68 -7.42 2.07
C ARG A 62 -0.32 -7.11 1.44
N HIS A 63 0.23 -5.92 1.64
CA HIS A 63 1.59 -5.63 1.19
C HIS A 63 2.62 -6.57 1.80
N ALA A 64 2.55 -6.82 3.11
CA ALA A 64 3.44 -7.80 3.74
C ALA A 64 3.34 -9.18 3.08
N TYR A 65 2.13 -9.63 2.78
CA TYR A 65 1.91 -10.90 2.09
C TYR A 65 2.45 -10.89 0.65
N GLN A 66 2.24 -9.80 -0.09
CA GLN A 66 2.75 -9.64 -1.47
C GLN A 66 4.28 -9.79 -1.54
N TYR A 67 5.01 -9.16 -0.61
CA TYR A 67 6.47 -9.24 -0.58
C TYR A 67 6.99 -10.62 -0.13
N THR A 68 6.33 -11.25 0.84
CA THR A 68 6.76 -12.54 1.40
C THR A 68 6.33 -13.74 0.56
N HIS A 69 5.27 -13.60 -0.25
CA HIS A 69 4.70 -14.66 -1.10
C HIS A 69 4.61 -14.22 -2.56
N ARG A 70 5.62 -13.51 -3.03
CA ARG A 70 5.67 -12.84 -4.32
C ARG A 70 5.29 -13.76 -5.49
N SER A 71 5.74 -15.02 -5.47
CA SER A 71 5.47 -16.00 -6.52
C SER A 71 3.98 -16.42 -6.66
N GLU A 72 3.15 -16.12 -5.67
CA GLU A 72 1.71 -16.41 -5.70
C GLU A 72 0.90 -15.37 -6.49
N PHE A 73 1.52 -14.24 -6.84
CA PHE A 73 0.88 -13.13 -7.52
C PHE A 73 1.16 -13.12 -9.03
N SER A 74 0.35 -12.36 -9.76
CA SER A 74 0.56 -12.17 -11.20
C SER A 74 1.91 -11.51 -11.49
N SER A 75 2.42 -11.70 -12.71
CA SER A 75 3.68 -11.07 -13.14
C SER A 75 3.64 -9.54 -13.07
N GLU A 76 2.47 -8.95 -13.29
CA GLU A 76 2.27 -7.49 -13.18
C GLU A 76 2.45 -7.01 -11.74
N ILE A 77 1.86 -7.70 -10.76
CA ILE A 77 2.06 -7.40 -9.34
C ILE A 77 3.53 -7.61 -8.98
N GLN A 78 4.11 -8.76 -9.33
CA GLN A 78 5.49 -9.08 -9.00
C GLN A 78 6.47 -8.01 -9.49
N SER A 79 6.34 -7.57 -10.74
CA SER A 79 7.24 -6.56 -11.31
C SER A 79 7.03 -5.17 -10.71
N SER A 80 5.84 -4.83 -10.25
CA SER A 80 5.55 -3.54 -9.63
C SER A 80 6.04 -3.42 -8.18
N LEU A 81 6.23 -4.53 -7.48
CA LEU A 81 6.64 -4.53 -6.06
C LEU A 81 8.02 -3.91 -5.78
N ASP A 82 8.86 -3.79 -6.80
CA ASP A 82 10.18 -3.17 -6.66
C ASP A 82 10.15 -1.64 -6.73
N TYR A 83 8.98 -1.04 -6.99
CA TYR A 83 8.85 0.40 -7.21
C TYR A 83 7.80 1.02 -6.29
N VAL A 84 8.14 2.17 -5.72
CA VAL A 84 7.22 3.06 -5.03
C VAL A 84 7.21 4.39 -5.75
N ILE A 85 6.04 4.92 -6.03
CA ILE A 85 5.85 6.20 -6.71
C ILE A 85 4.99 7.07 -5.81
N LEU A 86 5.52 8.17 -5.29
CA LEU A 86 4.78 9.10 -4.45
C LEU A 86 4.14 10.22 -5.29
N PHE A 87 3.12 10.85 -4.74
CA PHE A 87 2.32 11.90 -5.39
C PHE A 87 3.12 13.11 -5.90
N ASN A 88 4.28 13.36 -5.31
CA ASN A 88 5.15 14.52 -5.61
C ASN A 88 6.32 14.17 -6.55
N GLY A 89 6.31 13.00 -7.18
CA GLY A 89 7.35 12.55 -8.10
C GLY A 89 8.59 11.94 -7.43
N VAL A 90 8.60 11.84 -6.12
CA VAL A 90 9.62 11.03 -5.42
C VAL A 90 9.30 9.56 -5.67
N CYS A 91 10.27 8.83 -6.20
CA CYS A 91 10.16 7.41 -6.47
C CYS A 91 11.22 6.66 -5.70
N TYR A 92 10.92 5.43 -5.36
CA TYR A 92 11.88 4.52 -4.74
C TYR A 92 11.96 3.22 -5.54
N LYS A 93 13.15 2.69 -5.66
CA LYS A 93 13.38 1.35 -6.18
C LYS A 93 14.01 0.47 -5.11
N LEU A 94 13.48 -0.73 -4.95
CA LEU A 94 14.05 -1.75 -4.08
C LEU A 94 15.18 -2.46 -4.82
N GLU A 95 16.40 -2.31 -4.31
CA GLU A 95 17.60 -2.99 -4.80
C GLU A 95 18.20 -3.83 -3.67
N GLY A 96 18.09 -5.16 -3.80
CA GLY A 96 18.42 -6.06 -2.69
C GLY A 96 17.46 -5.85 -1.52
N ASN A 97 17.96 -5.32 -0.40
CA ASN A 97 17.15 -5.00 0.79
C ASN A 97 17.23 -3.50 1.16
N GLU A 98 17.48 -2.66 0.18
CA GLU A 98 17.60 -1.21 0.36
C GLU A 98 16.72 -0.47 -0.63
N TRP A 99 16.10 0.62 -0.18
CA TRP A 99 15.36 1.54 -1.02
C TRP A 99 16.30 2.63 -1.53
N ARG A 100 16.32 2.83 -2.86
CA ARG A 100 16.97 3.97 -3.51
C ARG A 100 15.95 4.99 -3.94
N GLU A 101 16.21 6.25 -3.61
CA GLU A 101 15.36 7.38 -3.98
C GLU A 101 15.74 7.93 -5.35
N TYR A 102 14.71 8.17 -6.16
CA TYR A 102 14.78 8.86 -7.44
C TYR A 102 13.74 9.99 -7.48
N ARG A 103 14.05 11.05 -8.19
CA ARG A 103 13.11 12.15 -8.40
C ARG A 103 12.79 12.28 -9.87
N MET A 104 11.50 12.35 -10.18
CA MET A 104 11.01 12.54 -11.54
C MET A 104 10.28 13.87 -11.64
N GLU A 105 10.43 14.54 -12.77
CA GLU A 105 9.66 15.73 -13.10
C GLU A 105 8.31 15.34 -13.71
N GLY A 106 7.27 16.04 -13.33
CA GLY A 106 5.90 15.83 -13.80
C GLY A 106 4.88 16.50 -12.89
N SER A 107 3.62 16.43 -13.25
CA SER A 107 2.53 16.97 -12.42
C SER A 107 2.18 16.04 -11.27
N ASP A 108 1.71 16.62 -10.16
CA ASP A 108 1.20 15.84 -9.02
C ASP A 108 0.03 14.94 -9.44
N GLU A 109 -0.82 15.39 -10.37
CA GLU A 109 -1.90 14.60 -10.93
C GLU A 109 -1.39 13.35 -11.64
N PHE A 110 -0.36 13.47 -12.47
CA PHE A 110 0.27 12.33 -13.15
C PHE A 110 0.79 11.30 -12.14
N PHE A 111 1.52 11.74 -11.13
CA PHE A 111 2.08 10.84 -10.13
C PHE A 111 1.00 10.24 -9.23
N THR A 112 -0.06 10.97 -8.92
CA THR A 112 -1.22 10.44 -8.20
C THR A 112 -1.87 9.30 -8.98
N GLN A 113 -2.11 9.47 -10.28
CA GLN A 113 -2.68 8.42 -11.11
C GLN A 113 -1.73 7.21 -11.24
N ALA A 114 -0.42 7.46 -11.34
CA ALA A 114 0.59 6.40 -11.37
C ALA A 114 0.57 5.58 -10.07
N TYR A 115 0.61 6.24 -8.91
CA TYR A 115 0.53 5.59 -7.61
C TYR A 115 -0.74 4.73 -7.47
N LEU A 116 -1.90 5.32 -7.75
CA LEU A 116 -3.19 4.64 -7.63
C LEU A 116 -3.36 3.49 -8.63
N SER A 117 -2.57 3.49 -9.73
CA SER A 117 -2.60 2.45 -10.77
C SER A 117 -1.61 1.31 -10.54
N LEU A 118 -0.74 1.41 -9.54
CA LEU A 118 0.23 0.35 -9.26
C LEU A 118 -0.50 -0.98 -8.98
N PRO A 119 -0.16 -2.08 -9.66
CA PRO A 119 -0.87 -3.34 -9.53
C PRO A 119 -0.94 -3.86 -8.09
N TYR A 120 0.13 -3.70 -7.32
CA TYR A 120 0.14 -4.13 -5.91
C TYR A 120 -0.76 -3.24 -5.03
N GLU A 121 -0.91 -1.94 -5.34
CA GLU A 121 -1.83 -1.04 -4.63
C GLU A 121 -3.30 -1.39 -4.93
N LEU A 122 -3.62 -1.64 -6.20
CA LEU A 122 -4.96 -2.06 -6.60
C LEU A 122 -5.37 -3.38 -5.93
N ASP A 123 -4.47 -4.35 -5.87
CA ASP A 123 -4.70 -5.62 -5.19
C ASP A 123 -4.90 -5.43 -3.68
N ALA A 124 -4.05 -4.63 -3.03
CA ALA A 124 -4.13 -4.38 -1.60
C ALA A 124 -5.42 -3.65 -1.20
N ASN A 125 -5.82 -2.62 -1.96
CA ASN A 125 -7.08 -1.92 -1.76
C ASN A 125 -8.29 -2.82 -1.94
N LYS A 126 -8.30 -3.65 -2.98
CA LYS A 126 -9.40 -4.60 -3.23
C LYS A 126 -9.51 -5.63 -2.11
N TRP A 127 -8.40 -6.19 -1.68
CA TRP A 127 -8.39 -7.18 -0.61
C TRP A 127 -8.85 -6.58 0.72
N ALA A 128 -8.36 -5.39 1.08
CA ALA A 128 -8.82 -4.67 2.27
C ALA A 128 -10.32 -4.40 2.25
N TYR A 129 -10.85 -3.95 1.11
CA TYR A 129 -12.28 -3.73 0.91
C TYR A 129 -13.07 -5.02 1.14
N ASP A 130 -12.64 -6.14 0.54
CA ASP A 130 -13.34 -7.42 0.68
C ASP A 130 -13.34 -7.93 2.14
N GLN A 131 -12.22 -7.81 2.86
CA GLN A 131 -12.12 -8.17 4.27
C GLN A 131 -13.05 -7.30 5.13
N CYS A 132 -13.02 -6.00 4.91
CA CYS A 132 -13.82 -5.07 5.71
C CYS A 132 -15.32 -5.19 5.43
N THR A 133 -15.74 -5.38 4.19
CA THR A 133 -17.18 -5.55 3.88
C THR A 133 -17.78 -6.85 4.41
N GLN A 134 -16.97 -7.89 4.55
CA GLN A 134 -17.39 -9.12 5.23
C GLN A 134 -17.52 -8.91 6.76
N ARG A 135 -16.62 -8.13 7.34
CA ARG A 135 -16.58 -7.89 8.78
C ARG A 135 -17.60 -6.85 9.25
N TYR A 136 -17.82 -5.82 8.43
CA TYR A 136 -18.69 -4.66 8.71
C TYR A 136 -19.74 -4.50 7.61
N PRO A 137 -20.67 -5.46 7.45
CA PRO A 137 -21.67 -5.39 6.37
C PRO A 137 -22.58 -4.15 6.49
N GLU A 138 -22.79 -3.65 7.72
CA GLU A 138 -23.56 -2.43 8.00
C GLU A 138 -22.82 -1.14 7.56
N LYS A 139 -21.52 -1.22 7.33
CA LYS A 139 -20.65 -0.10 6.87
C LYS A 139 -20.34 -0.15 5.38
N ARG A 140 -21.08 -0.93 4.62
CA ARG A 140 -20.80 -1.13 3.19
C ARG A 140 -20.75 0.16 2.38
N ASN A 141 -21.62 1.12 2.66
CA ASN A 141 -21.66 2.39 1.91
C ASN A 141 -20.41 3.22 2.17
N GLU A 142 -20.05 3.38 3.45
CA GLU A 142 -18.83 4.11 3.84
C GLU A 142 -17.56 3.42 3.33
N LEU A 143 -17.52 2.09 3.33
CA LEU A 143 -16.40 1.32 2.77
C LEU A 143 -16.34 1.43 1.25
N ASN A 144 -17.48 1.50 0.55
CA ASN A 144 -17.50 1.76 -0.89
C ASN A 144 -16.90 3.13 -1.23
N GLU A 145 -17.25 4.17 -0.45
CA GLU A 145 -16.70 5.52 -0.64
C GLU A 145 -15.20 5.53 -0.38
N LEU A 146 -14.75 4.90 0.70
CA LEU A 146 -13.32 4.78 1.04
C LEU A 146 -12.56 4.04 -0.06
N TYR A 147 -13.05 2.90 -0.50
CA TYR A 147 -12.42 2.12 -1.57
C TYR A 147 -12.33 2.92 -2.87
N ARG A 148 -13.41 3.59 -3.28
CA ARG A 148 -13.42 4.43 -4.49
C ARG A 148 -12.41 5.57 -4.43
N SER A 149 -12.17 6.14 -3.24
CA SER A 149 -11.19 7.22 -3.06
C SER A 149 -9.76 6.77 -3.36
N TRP A 150 -9.48 5.48 -3.31
CA TRP A 150 -8.18 4.86 -3.61
C TRP A 150 -8.09 4.25 -5.02
N LEU A 151 -9.10 4.44 -5.86
CA LEU A 151 -9.05 4.01 -7.25
C LEU A 151 -8.58 5.16 -8.14
N PRO A 152 -7.77 4.88 -9.20
CA PRO A 152 -7.38 5.90 -10.15
C PRO A 152 -8.59 6.37 -10.96
N SER A 153 -8.70 7.68 -11.21
CA SER A 153 -9.69 8.24 -12.14
C SER A 153 -9.26 8.07 -13.60
N ALA A 154 -7.93 7.99 -13.84
CA ALA A 154 -7.31 7.72 -15.13
C ALA A 154 -6.28 6.62 -14.96
N LYS A 155 -6.74 5.36 -14.95
CA LYS A 155 -5.88 4.20 -14.74
C LYS A 155 -4.82 4.09 -15.83
N MET A 156 -3.55 4.02 -15.42
CA MET A 156 -2.44 3.76 -16.33
C MET A 156 -2.48 2.32 -16.83
N THR A 157 -2.15 2.16 -18.10
CA THR A 157 -2.01 0.83 -18.72
C THR A 157 -0.74 0.13 -18.25
N PRO A 158 -0.65 -1.21 -18.36
CA PRO A 158 0.60 -1.94 -18.06
C PRO A 158 1.80 -1.44 -18.86
N SER A 159 1.60 -1.00 -20.11
CA SER A 159 2.66 -0.42 -20.95
C SER A 159 3.16 0.92 -20.40
N GLU A 160 2.25 1.81 -20.01
CA GLU A 160 2.60 3.11 -19.42
C GLU A 160 3.36 2.95 -18.10
N LEU A 161 2.94 2.00 -17.24
CA LEU A 161 3.64 1.69 -16.00
C LEU A 161 5.03 1.10 -16.28
N LYS A 162 5.15 0.22 -17.27
CA LYS A 162 6.45 -0.33 -17.68
C LYS A 162 7.41 0.76 -18.16
N ASP A 163 6.92 1.71 -18.94
CA ASP A 163 7.73 2.85 -19.39
C ASP A 163 8.18 3.71 -18.20
N LEU A 164 7.31 3.90 -17.22
CA LEU A 164 7.64 4.63 -15.99
C LEU A 164 8.73 3.90 -15.18
N PHE A 165 8.61 2.59 -15.00
CA PHE A 165 9.63 1.79 -14.32
C PHE A 165 10.98 1.81 -15.05
N GLN A 166 10.97 1.76 -16.38
CA GLN A 166 12.18 1.89 -17.18
C GLN A 166 12.85 3.24 -17.00
N ARG A 167 12.10 4.33 -16.89
CA ARG A 167 12.65 5.66 -16.57
C ARG A 167 13.35 5.69 -15.22
N ILE A 168 12.74 5.08 -14.19
CA ILE A 168 13.36 4.95 -12.85
C ILE A 168 14.66 4.14 -12.97
N ASP A 169 14.67 3.03 -13.71
CA ASP A 169 15.84 2.18 -13.89
C ASP A 169 16.99 2.87 -14.63
N MET A 170 16.68 3.77 -15.58
CA MET A 170 17.68 4.49 -16.37
C MET A 170 18.31 5.65 -15.61
N ASP A 171 17.60 6.25 -14.65
CA ASP A 171 18.08 7.36 -13.83
C ASP A 171 18.95 6.90 -12.63
N SER A 172 19.20 5.62 -12.57
CA SER A 172 20.01 4.98 -11.53
C SER A 172 21.52 5.03 -11.79
#